data_05ff517f2983e03ab34ade7cab4161b9
#
_entry.id   05ff517f2983e03ab34ade7cab4161b9
#
_cell.length_a   1.000
_cell.length_b   1.000
_cell.length_c   1.000
_cell.angle_alpha   90.00
_cell.angle_beta   90.00
_cell.angle_gamma   90.00
#
_symmetry.space_group_name_H-M   'P 1'
#
loop_
_entity.id
_entity.type
_entity.pdbx_description
1 polymer ?
#
loop_
_entity_poly.entity_id
_entity_poly.type
_entity_poly.pdbx_seq_one_letter_code
_entity_poly.pdbx_strand_id
1 'polypeptide(L)'
;MSQQNNNLQQQDALEEKLVQVNRVAKVVKGGRIFGFTALCVVGDGKGKVGFGRGKAKEVPIAIQKAMENARRNMVDVSLNASTLWYPVKAKHGAAKVYMQPAAEGTGIIAGGAMRAVLELVGVQNVLAKCYGSTNPVNVVRATINALRSMESPEEVALRRGKKTAEIS
;
A
#
# COMPACT_ATOMS: atom_id res chain seq x y z
N MET A 1 6.07 -12.25 -30.34
CA MET A 1 4.63 -12.09 -30.01
C MET A 1 4.23 -12.66 -28.64
N SER A 2 4.98 -13.59 -28.03
CA SER A 2 4.59 -14.24 -26.75
C SER A 2 4.83 -13.42 -25.47
N GLN A 3 5.72 -12.45 -25.48
CA GLN A 3 6.02 -11.62 -24.28
C GLN A 3 5.00 -10.49 -24.04
N GLN A 4 4.32 -10.00 -25.08
CA GLN A 4 3.29 -8.98 -24.95
C GLN A 4 1.98 -9.53 -24.36
N ASN A 5 1.64 -10.80 -24.61
CA ASN A 5 0.45 -11.43 -24.06
C ASN A 5 0.57 -11.74 -22.55
N ASN A 6 1.79 -12.02 -22.04
CA ASN A 6 2.00 -12.24 -20.60
C ASN A 6 1.85 -10.96 -19.78
N ASN A 7 2.20 -9.80 -20.36
CA ASN A 7 2.01 -8.51 -19.67
C ASN A 7 0.53 -8.09 -19.59
N LEU A 8 -0.29 -8.47 -20.57
CA LEU A 8 -1.72 -8.20 -20.54
C LEU A 8 -2.46 -9.08 -19.53
N GLN A 9 -2.09 -10.36 -19.40
CA GLN A 9 -2.71 -11.27 -18.44
C GLN A 9 -2.33 -10.96 -16.98
N GLN A 10 -1.16 -10.35 -16.73
CA GLN A 10 -0.79 -9.87 -15.39
C GLN A 10 -1.51 -8.58 -14.99
N GLN A 11 -1.95 -7.77 -15.94
CA GLN A 11 -2.72 -6.55 -15.65
C GLN A 11 -4.17 -6.84 -15.22
N ASP A 12 -4.75 -7.95 -15.66
CA ASP A 12 -6.12 -8.34 -15.31
C ASP A 12 -6.27 -8.89 -13.87
N ALA A 13 -5.17 -9.15 -13.18
CA ALA A 13 -5.17 -9.67 -11.81
C ALA A 13 -4.92 -8.60 -10.72
N LEU A 14 -4.77 -7.33 -11.11
CA LEU A 14 -4.53 -6.25 -10.15
C LEU A 14 -5.84 -5.66 -9.63
N GLU A 15 -6.01 -5.68 -8.31
CA GLU A 15 -7.11 -4.99 -7.64
C GLU A 15 -6.73 -3.55 -7.33
N GLU A 16 -7.70 -2.65 -7.45
CA GLU A 16 -7.52 -1.22 -7.28
C GLU A 16 -8.49 -0.65 -6.26
N LYS A 17 -8.01 0.22 -5.38
CA LYS A 17 -8.84 0.87 -4.38
C LYS A 17 -8.57 2.37 -4.30
N LEU A 18 -9.64 3.14 -4.46
CA LEU A 18 -9.61 4.58 -4.23
C LEU A 18 -9.64 4.85 -2.72
N VAL A 19 -8.60 5.50 -2.19
CA VAL A 19 -8.51 5.84 -0.77
C VAL A 19 -9.17 7.18 -0.49
N GLN A 20 -8.89 8.20 -1.31
CA GLN A 20 -9.43 9.54 -1.13
C GLN A 20 -9.40 10.37 -2.41
N VAL A 21 -10.41 11.23 -2.58
CA VAL A 21 -10.43 12.31 -3.56
C VAL A 21 -10.61 13.64 -2.81
N ASN A 22 -9.77 14.61 -3.12
CA ASN A 22 -9.86 15.97 -2.57
C ASN A 22 -10.03 16.99 -3.70
N ARG A 23 -10.93 17.95 -3.50
CA ARG A 23 -11.00 19.13 -4.33
C ARG A 23 -9.93 20.12 -3.87
N VAL A 24 -9.13 20.61 -4.79
CA VAL A 24 -8.06 21.58 -4.54
C VAL A 24 -8.24 22.80 -5.41
N ALA A 25 -7.70 23.94 -4.99
CA ALA A 25 -7.80 25.19 -5.74
C ALA A 25 -6.43 25.85 -5.88
N LYS A 26 -6.17 26.43 -7.05
CA LYS A 26 -5.06 27.36 -7.30
C LYS A 26 -5.61 28.76 -7.31
N VAL A 27 -5.12 29.62 -6.43
CA VAL A 27 -5.51 31.03 -6.39
C VAL A 27 -4.75 31.79 -7.46
N VAL A 28 -5.48 32.54 -8.28
CA VAL A 28 -4.98 33.40 -9.37
C VAL A 28 -5.56 34.80 -9.23
N LYS A 29 -5.08 35.78 -10.02
CA LYS A 29 -5.53 37.18 -9.94
C LYS A 29 -7.05 37.37 -10.12
N GLY A 30 -7.72 36.53 -10.90
CA GLY A 30 -9.16 36.60 -11.17
C GLY A 30 -10.03 35.69 -10.31
N GLY A 31 -9.48 34.99 -9.33
CA GLY A 31 -10.24 34.04 -8.48
C GLY A 31 -9.51 32.73 -8.21
N ARG A 32 -10.24 31.60 -8.26
CA ARG A 32 -9.71 30.28 -7.94
C ARG A 32 -9.92 29.32 -9.11
N ILE A 33 -8.87 28.61 -9.50
CA ILE A 33 -8.96 27.51 -10.46
C ILE A 33 -9.02 26.21 -9.67
N PHE A 34 -10.13 25.47 -9.80
CA PHE A 34 -10.37 24.22 -9.09
C PHE A 34 -9.78 23.01 -9.85
N GLY A 35 -9.41 22.01 -9.10
CA GLY A 35 -8.99 20.71 -9.59
C GLY A 35 -9.22 19.66 -8.53
N PHE A 36 -8.89 18.41 -8.85
CA PHE A 36 -9.04 17.26 -7.96
C PHE A 36 -7.73 16.51 -7.83
N THR A 37 -7.50 15.97 -6.64
CA THR A 37 -6.39 15.07 -6.34
C THR A 37 -6.95 13.77 -5.84
N ALA A 38 -6.58 12.66 -6.49
CA ALA A 38 -6.93 11.31 -6.08
C ALA A 38 -5.72 10.60 -5.47
N LEU A 39 -5.97 9.77 -4.46
CA LEU A 39 -5.02 8.83 -3.88
C LEU A 39 -5.56 7.42 -4.08
N CYS A 40 -4.84 6.59 -4.82
CA CYS A 40 -5.19 5.21 -5.11
C CYS A 40 -4.10 4.25 -4.63
N VAL A 41 -4.52 3.04 -4.29
CA VAL A 41 -3.66 1.91 -4.00
C VAL A 41 -4.01 0.79 -4.96
N VAL A 42 -3.02 0.06 -5.42
CA VAL A 42 -3.14 -1.08 -6.35
C VAL A 42 -2.35 -2.25 -5.77
N GLY A 43 -2.88 -3.44 -5.85
CA GLY A 43 -2.21 -4.65 -5.38
C GLY A 43 -2.66 -5.90 -6.13
N ASP A 44 -1.91 -6.97 -5.99
CA ASP A 44 -2.18 -8.28 -6.61
C ASP A 44 -2.78 -9.31 -5.64
N GLY A 45 -2.98 -8.92 -4.37
CA GLY A 45 -3.43 -9.84 -3.32
C GLY A 45 -2.43 -10.94 -2.94
N LYS A 46 -1.20 -10.86 -3.45
CA LYS A 46 -0.15 -11.89 -3.30
C LYS A 46 1.19 -11.33 -2.81
N GLY A 47 1.18 -10.18 -2.18
CA GLY A 47 2.36 -9.55 -1.62
C GLY A 47 2.90 -8.38 -2.43
N LYS A 48 2.26 -7.95 -3.53
CA LYS A 48 2.66 -6.73 -4.25
C LYS A 48 1.65 -5.63 -4.05
N VAL A 49 2.13 -4.45 -3.72
CA VAL A 49 1.28 -3.27 -3.52
C VAL A 49 1.98 -2.01 -3.98
N GLY A 50 1.23 -1.11 -4.58
CA GLY A 50 1.70 0.19 -4.97
C GLY A 50 0.69 1.28 -4.60
N PHE A 51 1.14 2.50 -4.46
CA PHE A 51 0.26 3.65 -4.30
C PHE A 51 0.63 4.75 -5.27
N GLY A 52 -0.36 5.52 -5.66
CA GLY A 52 -0.17 6.63 -6.57
C GLY A 52 -1.08 7.81 -6.26
N ARG A 53 -0.61 9.00 -6.65
CA ARG A 53 -1.40 10.22 -6.61
C ARG A 53 -1.57 10.74 -8.03
N GLY A 54 -2.79 11.14 -8.34
CA GLY A 54 -3.14 11.82 -9.59
C GLY A 54 -3.76 13.18 -9.32
N LYS A 55 -3.52 14.15 -10.20
CA LYS A 55 -4.14 15.48 -10.17
C LYS A 55 -4.67 15.82 -11.55
N ALA A 56 -5.91 16.27 -11.62
CA ALA A 56 -6.55 16.70 -12.85
C ALA A 56 -7.67 17.73 -12.58
N LYS A 57 -8.24 18.30 -13.63
CA LYS A 57 -9.42 19.17 -13.55
C LYS A 57 -10.70 18.38 -13.27
N GLU A 58 -10.73 17.11 -13.67
CA GLU A 58 -11.86 16.19 -13.53
C GLU A 58 -11.48 15.00 -12.64
N VAL A 59 -12.46 14.49 -11.88
CA VAL A 59 -12.26 13.36 -10.95
C VAL A 59 -11.84 12.07 -11.66
N PRO A 60 -12.51 11.61 -12.76
CA PRO A 60 -12.12 10.37 -13.42
C PRO A 60 -10.68 10.38 -13.92
N ILE A 61 -10.25 11.50 -14.50
CA ILE A 61 -8.89 11.66 -15.01
C ILE A 61 -7.86 11.68 -13.87
N ALA A 62 -8.21 12.29 -12.73
CA ALA A 62 -7.34 12.26 -11.55
C ALA A 62 -7.16 10.84 -10.99
N ILE A 63 -8.24 10.04 -10.95
CA ILE A 63 -8.22 8.64 -10.50
C ILE A 63 -7.39 7.79 -11.46
N GLN A 64 -7.62 7.89 -12.78
CA GLN A 64 -6.85 7.14 -13.77
C GLN A 64 -5.34 7.41 -13.66
N LYS A 65 -4.94 8.67 -13.53
CA LYS A 65 -3.53 9.05 -13.32
C LYS A 65 -2.97 8.51 -12.00
N ALA A 66 -3.78 8.48 -10.94
CA ALA A 66 -3.37 7.91 -9.66
C ALA A 66 -3.14 6.40 -9.76
N MET A 67 -4.04 5.66 -10.40
CA MET A 67 -3.92 4.22 -10.63
C MET A 67 -2.69 3.88 -11.47
N GLU A 68 -2.49 4.57 -12.58
CA GLU A 68 -1.32 4.39 -13.45
C GLU A 68 -0.01 4.64 -12.69
N ASN A 69 0.04 5.68 -11.87
CA ASN A 69 1.19 5.98 -11.02
C ASN A 69 1.39 4.89 -9.94
N ALA A 70 0.31 4.36 -9.36
CA ALA A 70 0.39 3.27 -8.39
C ALA A 70 0.96 1.99 -9.01
N ARG A 71 0.51 1.61 -10.20
CA ARG A 71 1.02 0.45 -10.95
C ARG A 71 2.52 0.53 -11.25
N ARG A 72 3.04 1.73 -11.53
CA ARG A 72 4.48 1.96 -11.77
C ARG A 72 5.33 1.84 -10.49
N ASN A 73 4.74 2.08 -9.34
CA ASN A 73 5.43 2.14 -8.05
C ASN A 73 5.08 0.95 -7.15
N MET A 74 4.82 -0.22 -7.72
CA MET A 74 4.57 -1.42 -6.93
C MET A 74 5.85 -1.92 -6.27
N VAL A 75 5.72 -2.40 -5.04
CA VAL A 75 6.79 -2.99 -4.24
C VAL A 75 6.37 -4.38 -3.76
N ASP A 76 7.35 -5.27 -3.66
CA ASP A 76 7.17 -6.60 -3.10
C ASP A 76 7.23 -6.53 -1.57
N VAL A 77 6.37 -7.32 -0.93
CA VAL A 77 6.22 -7.45 0.52
C VAL A 77 6.25 -8.92 0.90
N SER A 78 7.08 -9.27 1.85
CA SER A 78 7.14 -10.63 2.39
C SER A 78 6.02 -10.83 3.41
N LEU A 79 5.12 -11.78 3.18
CA LEU A 79 4.00 -12.13 4.06
C LEU A 79 4.15 -13.53 4.63
N ASN A 80 3.62 -13.75 5.82
CA ASN A 80 3.48 -15.07 6.43
C ASN A 80 2.06 -15.60 6.17
N ALA A 81 1.87 -16.31 5.06
CA ALA A 81 0.56 -16.77 4.60
C ALA A 81 -0.48 -15.63 4.57
N SER A 82 -1.41 -15.59 5.52
CA SER A 82 -2.48 -14.60 5.61
C SER A 82 -2.23 -13.44 6.59
N THR A 83 -1.02 -13.40 7.19
CA THR A 83 -0.67 -12.41 8.24
C THR A 83 0.75 -11.89 8.09
N LEU A 84 1.21 -11.11 9.07
CA LEU A 84 2.55 -10.56 9.13
C LEU A 84 3.51 -11.52 9.85
N TRP A 85 4.82 -11.42 9.58
CA TRP A 85 5.83 -12.23 10.25
C TRP A 85 6.01 -11.82 11.72
N TYR A 86 6.03 -10.52 12.00
CA TYR A 86 6.26 -9.96 13.34
C TYR A 86 5.64 -8.56 13.45
N PRO A 87 5.48 -8.03 14.66
CA PRO A 87 5.01 -6.67 14.86
C PRO A 87 5.98 -5.65 14.26
N VAL A 88 5.46 -4.68 13.51
CA VAL A 88 6.26 -3.67 12.82
C VAL A 88 5.74 -2.27 13.10
N LYS A 89 6.68 -1.31 13.22
CA LYS A 89 6.41 0.11 13.36
C LYS A 89 7.11 0.88 12.26
N ALA A 90 6.43 1.85 11.67
CA ALA A 90 7.05 2.77 10.74
C ALA A 90 6.47 4.18 10.87
N LYS A 91 7.18 5.14 10.29
CA LYS A 91 6.82 6.56 10.30
C LYS A 91 6.98 7.14 8.91
N HIS A 92 6.04 8.00 8.54
CA HIS A 92 6.21 8.89 7.39
C HIS A 92 5.60 10.26 7.70
N GLY A 93 6.42 11.32 7.64
CA GLY A 93 6.00 12.63 8.14
C GLY A 93 5.59 12.56 9.61
N ALA A 94 4.42 13.07 9.94
CA ALA A 94 3.85 13.01 11.29
C ALA A 94 2.96 11.77 11.55
N ALA A 95 2.71 10.93 10.55
CA ALA A 95 1.98 9.67 10.72
C ALA A 95 2.92 8.57 11.21
N LYS A 96 2.51 7.87 12.25
CA LYS A 96 3.17 6.68 12.80
C LYS A 96 2.21 5.51 12.71
N VAL A 97 2.64 4.38 12.20
CA VAL A 97 1.82 3.17 12.09
C VAL A 97 2.43 2.05 12.93
N TYR A 98 1.56 1.27 13.53
CA TYR A 98 1.88 0.04 14.22
C TYR A 98 1.01 -1.06 13.67
N MET A 99 1.59 -2.18 13.33
CA MET A 99 0.89 -3.38 12.86
C MET A 99 1.46 -4.60 13.55
N GLN A 100 0.57 -5.54 13.91
CA GLN A 100 0.99 -6.82 14.49
C GLN A 100 0.21 -7.97 13.87
N PRO A 101 0.82 -9.16 13.76
CA PRO A 101 0.12 -10.34 13.29
C PRO A 101 -1.04 -10.70 14.22
N ALA A 102 -2.05 -11.35 13.67
CA ALA A 102 -3.21 -11.80 14.40
C ALA A 102 -3.57 -13.26 14.00
N ALA A 103 -4.31 -13.94 14.87
CA ALA A 103 -4.80 -15.29 14.61
C ALA A 103 -5.80 -15.32 13.44
N GLU A 104 -5.94 -16.46 12.81
CA GLU A 104 -6.96 -16.69 11.79
C GLU A 104 -8.36 -16.38 12.32
N GLY A 105 -9.17 -15.75 11.48
CA GLY A 105 -10.51 -15.31 11.82
C GLY A 105 -10.60 -13.94 12.48
N THR A 106 -9.49 -13.29 12.84
CA THR A 106 -9.49 -11.94 13.40
C THR A 106 -9.92 -10.89 12.36
N GLY A 107 -9.57 -11.11 11.09
CA GLY A 107 -9.80 -10.15 10.03
C GLY A 107 -8.83 -8.96 10.07
N ILE A 108 -9.10 -7.96 9.24
CA ILE A 108 -8.28 -6.74 9.17
C ILE A 108 -8.87 -5.69 10.10
N ILE A 109 -8.23 -5.46 11.23
CA ILE A 109 -8.59 -4.40 12.18
C ILE A 109 -7.63 -3.23 11.98
N ALA A 110 -8.03 -2.29 11.11
CA ALA A 110 -7.20 -1.16 10.71
C ALA A 110 -8.05 0.06 10.33
N GLY A 111 -7.47 1.25 10.43
CA GLY A 111 -8.07 2.47 9.89
C GLY A 111 -8.18 2.43 8.37
N GLY A 112 -9.13 3.18 7.77
CA GLY A 112 -9.51 3.07 6.36
C GLY A 112 -8.34 3.12 5.37
N ALA A 113 -7.40 4.05 5.54
CA ALA A 113 -6.24 4.17 4.67
C ALA A 113 -5.27 2.98 4.80
N MET A 114 -5.05 2.47 6.02
CA MET A 114 -4.25 1.26 6.26
C MET A 114 -4.95 0.02 5.74
N ARG A 115 -6.26 -0.11 5.99
CA ARG A 115 -7.08 -1.22 5.52
C ARG A 115 -7.00 -1.38 4.00
N ALA A 116 -7.11 -0.30 3.25
CA ALA A 116 -7.00 -0.33 1.80
C ALA A 116 -5.68 -0.93 1.30
N VAL A 117 -4.56 -0.62 1.98
CA VAL A 117 -3.24 -1.20 1.64
C VAL A 117 -3.17 -2.67 2.01
N LEU A 118 -3.62 -3.04 3.23
CA LEU A 118 -3.53 -4.40 3.76
C LEU A 118 -4.40 -5.39 2.98
N GLU A 119 -5.61 -5.00 2.60
CA GLU A 119 -6.50 -5.81 1.76
C GLU A 119 -5.85 -6.11 0.40
N LEU A 120 -5.32 -5.08 -0.27
CA LEU A 120 -4.73 -5.21 -1.60
C LEU A 120 -3.39 -5.95 -1.62
N VAL A 121 -2.67 -5.98 -0.52
CA VAL A 121 -1.44 -6.77 -0.36
C VAL A 121 -1.74 -8.25 -0.15
N GLY A 122 -2.97 -8.58 0.29
CA GLY A 122 -3.39 -9.96 0.57
C GLY A 122 -3.32 -10.37 2.03
N VAL A 123 -3.14 -9.43 2.96
CA VAL A 123 -3.23 -9.68 4.40
C VAL A 123 -4.69 -9.87 4.79
N GLN A 124 -5.00 -10.93 5.52
CA GLN A 124 -6.35 -11.26 5.99
C GLN A 124 -6.52 -11.06 7.49
N ASN A 125 -5.44 -11.22 8.27
CA ASN A 125 -5.51 -11.17 9.74
C ASN A 125 -4.41 -10.27 10.28
N VAL A 126 -4.80 -9.11 10.83
CA VAL A 126 -3.87 -8.09 11.32
C VAL A 126 -4.56 -7.13 12.30
N LEU A 127 -3.83 -6.72 13.32
CA LEU A 127 -4.20 -5.61 14.19
C LEU A 127 -3.30 -4.43 13.86
N ALA A 128 -3.89 -3.30 13.48
CA ALA A 128 -3.14 -2.14 13.05
C ALA A 128 -3.72 -0.83 13.61
N LYS A 129 -2.84 0.09 13.98
CA LYS A 129 -3.22 1.39 14.52
C LYS A 129 -2.32 2.50 13.95
N CYS A 130 -2.95 3.59 13.57
CA CYS A 130 -2.27 4.83 13.22
C CYS A 130 -2.24 5.78 14.42
N TYR A 131 -1.08 6.38 14.68
CA TYR A 131 -0.86 7.40 15.69
C TYR A 131 -0.33 8.68 15.05
N GLY A 132 -0.55 9.81 15.71
CA GLY A 132 -0.17 11.12 15.20
C GLY A 132 -1.09 11.59 14.10
N SER A 133 -0.53 11.96 12.94
CA SER A 133 -1.33 12.45 11.82
C SER A 133 -2.12 11.33 11.14
N THR A 134 -3.40 11.59 10.89
CA THR A 134 -4.29 10.70 10.13
C THR A 134 -4.37 11.07 8.64
N ASN A 135 -3.48 11.93 8.13
CA ASN A 135 -3.43 12.28 6.72
C ASN A 135 -3.27 11.01 5.86
N PRO A 136 -4.24 10.67 4.98
CA PRO A 136 -4.25 9.40 4.26
C PRO A 136 -2.99 9.15 3.43
N VAL A 137 -2.42 10.17 2.82
CA VAL A 137 -1.17 10.04 2.04
C VAL A 137 -0.01 9.60 2.91
N ASN A 138 0.14 10.21 4.09
CA ASN A 138 1.21 9.87 5.02
C ASN A 138 0.97 8.48 5.63
N VAL A 139 -0.27 8.14 5.96
CA VAL A 139 -0.63 6.83 6.51
C VAL A 139 -0.36 5.72 5.50
N VAL A 140 -0.79 5.86 4.24
CA VAL A 140 -0.52 4.88 3.17
C VAL A 140 0.99 4.68 2.99
N ARG A 141 1.77 5.76 2.91
CA ARG A 141 3.23 5.66 2.80
C ARG A 141 3.88 4.99 4.00
N ALA A 142 3.47 5.36 5.20
CA ALA A 142 3.98 4.74 6.43
C ALA A 142 3.67 3.24 6.47
N THR A 143 2.46 2.84 6.06
CA THR A 143 2.05 1.43 6.01
C THR A 143 2.89 0.65 4.99
N ILE A 144 3.09 1.17 3.79
CA ILE A 144 3.92 0.51 2.76
C ILE A 144 5.39 0.44 3.21
N ASN A 145 5.92 1.50 3.85
CA ASN A 145 7.27 1.47 4.40
C ASN A 145 7.42 0.41 5.50
N ALA A 146 6.41 0.24 6.37
CA ALA A 146 6.39 -0.79 7.40
C ALA A 146 6.40 -2.19 6.77
N LEU A 147 5.53 -2.43 5.80
CA LEU A 147 5.46 -3.71 5.09
C LEU A 147 6.77 -4.04 4.35
N ARG A 148 7.36 -3.05 3.69
CA ARG A 148 8.64 -3.21 2.98
C ARG A 148 9.83 -3.48 3.91
N SER A 149 9.76 -3.04 5.16
CA SER A 149 10.82 -3.28 6.15
C SER A 149 10.79 -4.67 6.77
N MET A 150 9.73 -5.44 6.53
CA MET A 150 9.65 -6.83 7.00
C MET A 150 10.49 -7.74 6.11
N GLU A 151 11.22 -8.61 6.77
CA GLU A 151 12.03 -9.65 6.14
C GLU A 151 11.48 -11.04 6.49
N SER A 152 11.48 -11.94 5.54
CA SER A 152 11.15 -13.35 5.84
C SER A 152 12.28 -14.02 6.59
N PRO A 153 12.01 -15.09 7.37
CA PRO A 153 13.07 -15.91 7.98
C PRO A 153 14.09 -16.43 6.96
N GLU A 154 13.64 -16.72 5.72
CA GLU A 154 14.49 -17.18 4.63
C GLU A 154 15.47 -16.10 4.16
N GLU A 155 15.02 -14.85 4.01
CA GLU A 155 15.87 -13.71 3.65
C GLU A 155 16.93 -13.44 4.72
N VAL A 156 16.53 -13.53 6.00
CA VAL A 156 17.45 -13.38 7.14
C VAL A 156 18.47 -14.53 7.17
N ALA A 157 18.04 -15.76 6.92
CA ALA A 157 18.89 -16.93 6.87
C ALA A 157 19.94 -16.81 5.75
N LEU A 158 19.51 -16.43 4.56
CA LEU A 158 20.38 -16.21 3.42
C LEU A 158 21.45 -15.14 3.71
N ARG A 159 21.04 -14.02 4.30
CA ARG A 159 21.96 -12.94 4.67
C ARG A 159 22.98 -13.36 5.73
N ARG A 160 22.60 -14.25 6.65
CA ARG A 160 23.48 -14.76 7.71
C ARG A 160 24.29 -16.00 7.30
N GLY A 161 24.06 -16.56 6.11
CA GLY A 161 24.69 -17.79 5.65
C GLY A 161 24.34 -19.03 6.49
N LYS A 162 23.13 -19.05 7.11
CA LYS A 162 22.62 -20.12 7.98
C LYS A 162 21.38 -20.76 7.38
N LYS A 163 21.03 -21.95 7.88
CA LYS A 163 19.75 -22.58 7.55
C LYS A 163 18.61 -21.95 8.34
N THR A 164 17.41 -21.90 7.77
CA THR A 164 16.23 -21.30 8.40
C THR A 164 15.93 -21.91 9.78
N ALA A 165 16.13 -23.22 9.94
CA ALA A 165 15.95 -23.93 11.20
C ALA A 165 16.93 -23.52 12.34
N GLU A 166 18.01 -22.82 12.02
CA GLU A 166 18.99 -22.33 13.01
C GLU A 166 18.72 -20.90 13.49
N ILE A 167 17.68 -20.27 12.93
CA ILE A 167 17.35 -18.84 13.18
C ILE A 167 16.04 -18.69 13.96
N SER A 168 15.22 -19.73 14.00
CA SER A 168 13.94 -19.77 14.74
C SER A 168 14.16 -19.91 16.25
#